data_152cc328bfb4a9170d57bdd374ff71f3
#
_entry.id   152cc328bfb4a9170d57bdd374ff71f3
#
_cell.length_a   1.000
_cell.length_b   1.000
_cell.length_c   1.000
_cell.angle_alpha   90.00
_cell.angle_beta   90.00
_cell.angle_gamma   90.00
#
_symmetry.space_group_name_H-M   'P 1'
#
loop_
_entity.id
_entity.type
_entity.pdbx_description
1 polymer ?
#
loop_
_entity_poly.entity_id
_entity_poly.type
_entity_poly.pdbx_seq_one_letter_code
_entity_poly.pdbx_strand_id
1 'polypeptide(L)'
;MHDETVKVYNFKVEDYHTYFVGDSSLLVHNAEYSPTKPRYGERRISDEEYDELRSQTPSRKVRQKVNENNIIGADDPAIHGKKIEGSLEADHIVSMDKITKIENFDKLSTENKLKVLNYEDNFTGLSKSANASKGAKSYSEWALYKKENIPISQEYRTKMMVKESILEPILQGMIDELAGK
;
A
#
# COMPACT_ATOMS: atom_id res chain seq x y z
N MET A 1 13.88 -25.65 32.10
CA MET A 1 13.57 -25.06 30.81
C MET A 1 12.80 -26.12 30.02
N HIS A 2 11.48 -25.97 29.85
CA HIS A 2 10.67 -26.86 29.01
C HIS A 2 10.70 -26.27 27.60
N ASP A 3 11.28 -27.04 26.71
CA ASP A 3 11.26 -26.75 25.26
C ASP A 3 9.89 -27.19 24.74
N GLU A 4 8.93 -26.29 24.69
CA GLU A 4 7.64 -26.55 24.06
C GLU A 4 7.79 -26.34 22.54
N THR A 5 7.82 -27.45 21.84
CA THR A 5 7.81 -27.46 20.37
C THR A 5 6.41 -27.05 19.91
N VAL A 6 6.25 -25.83 19.44
CA VAL A 6 5.00 -25.36 18.83
C VAL A 6 4.89 -25.94 17.43
N LYS A 7 3.86 -26.77 17.19
CA LYS A 7 3.54 -27.25 15.83
C LYS A 7 2.95 -26.10 15.02
N VAL A 8 3.68 -25.67 14.00
CA VAL A 8 3.20 -24.69 13.02
C VAL A 8 2.56 -25.44 11.87
N TYR A 9 1.28 -25.16 11.59
CA TYR A 9 0.57 -25.71 10.43
C TYR A 9 0.63 -24.71 9.29
N ASN A 10 1.04 -25.20 8.11
CA ASN A 10 1.09 -24.40 6.89
C ASN A 10 -0.27 -24.52 6.18
N PHE A 11 -1.04 -23.44 6.13
CA PHE A 11 -2.31 -23.41 5.40
C PHE A 11 -2.08 -22.73 4.03
N LYS A 12 -2.41 -23.44 2.95
CA LYS A 12 -2.49 -22.82 1.62
C LYS A 12 -3.89 -22.23 1.48
N VAL A 13 -3.98 -20.90 1.56
CA VAL A 13 -5.19 -20.16 1.22
C VAL A 13 -5.09 -19.79 -0.25
N GLU A 14 -6.00 -20.26 -1.10
CA GLU A 14 -6.04 -19.89 -2.51
C GLU A 14 -6.15 -18.35 -2.60
N ASP A 15 -5.29 -17.75 -3.41
CA ASP A 15 -5.18 -16.32 -3.71
C ASP A 15 -4.66 -15.39 -2.60
N TYR A 16 -4.33 -15.89 -1.39
CA TYR A 16 -3.72 -15.08 -0.34
C TYR A 16 -2.48 -15.74 0.24
N HIS A 17 -1.31 -15.16 -0.01
CA HIS A 17 -0.04 -15.66 0.52
C HIS A 17 0.28 -15.15 1.94
N THR A 18 -0.60 -14.35 2.52
CA THR A 18 -0.39 -13.68 3.80
C THR A 18 -1.66 -13.77 4.66
N TYR A 19 -1.54 -14.22 5.91
CA TYR A 19 -2.67 -14.36 6.83
C TYR A 19 -2.25 -14.06 8.27
N PHE A 20 -3.22 -13.68 9.10
CA PHE A 20 -3.01 -13.45 10.53
C PHE A 20 -3.26 -14.72 11.32
N VAL A 21 -2.41 -15.01 12.31
CA VAL A 21 -2.50 -16.19 13.16
C VAL A 21 -2.60 -15.79 14.63
N GLY A 22 -3.58 -16.39 15.31
CA GLY A 22 -3.78 -16.26 16.75
C GLY A 22 -4.31 -14.91 17.22
N ASP A 23 -4.58 -14.82 18.51
CA ASP A 23 -5.14 -13.63 19.17
C ASP A 23 -4.18 -12.42 19.13
N SER A 24 -2.90 -12.66 18.90
CA SER A 24 -1.86 -11.61 18.77
C SER A 24 -1.76 -11.04 17.35
N SER A 25 -2.61 -11.47 16.42
CA SER A 25 -2.60 -11.01 15.01
C SER A 25 -1.21 -11.09 14.37
N LEU A 26 -0.48 -12.18 14.62
CA LEU A 26 0.82 -12.41 14.01
C LEU A 26 0.65 -12.60 12.50
N LEU A 27 1.26 -11.73 11.71
CA LEU A 27 1.24 -11.82 10.26
C LEU A 27 2.21 -12.91 9.80
N VAL A 28 1.68 -13.95 9.15
CA VAL A 28 2.47 -15.03 8.58
C VAL A 28 2.39 -14.96 7.06
N HIS A 29 3.56 -14.98 6.41
CA HIS A 29 3.68 -15.03 4.97
C HIS A 29 4.09 -16.44 4.52
N ASN A 30 3.44 -16.99 3.50
CA ASN A 30 3.73 -18.34 3.01
C ASN A 30 5.03 -18.33 2.18
N ALA A 31 6.00 -19.15 2.55
CA ALA A 31 7.40 -19.08 2.13
C ALA A 31 7.69 -19.58 0.67
N GLU A 32 6.69 -19.83 -0.17
CA GLU A 32 6.93 -20.15 -1.59
C GLU A 32 7.21 -18.91 -2.45
N TYR A 33 6.89 -17.72 -1.95
CA TYR A 33 7.29 -16.46 -2.56
C TYR A 33 8.49 -15.90 -1.79
N SER A 34 9.68 -16.08 -2.35
CA SER A 34 10.87 -15.38 -1.84
C SER A 34 10.71 -13.90 -2.24
N PRO A 35 10.29 -13.01 -1.34
CA PRO A 35 10.09 -11.62 -1.72
C PRO A 35 11.45 -11.04 -2.12
N THR A 36 11.60 -10.78 -3.40
CA THR A 36 12.74 -9.97 -3.87
C THR A 36 12.66 -8.66 -3.12
N LYS A 37 13.71 -8.35 -2.34
CA LYS A 37 13.78 -7.04 -1.69
C LYS A 37 13.58 -5.96 -2.75
N PRO A 38 12.73 -4.95 -2.49
CA PRO A 38 12.51 -3.88 -3.44
C PRO A 38 13.83 -3.18 -3.74
N ARG A 39 14.15 -3.04 -5.00
CA ARG A 39 15.36 -2.37 -5.48
C ARG A 39 14.99 -0.98 -5.94
N TYR A 40 15.25 0.00 -5.11
CA TYR A 40 14.99 1.40 -5.40
C TYR A 40 16.20 2.08 -6.02
N GLY A 41 15.94 2.95 -6.98
CA GLY A 41 16.90 3.84 -7.60
C GLY A 41 16.35 5.26 -7.72
N GLU A 42 16.85 6.00 -8.68
CA GLU A 42 16.25 7.27 -9.09
C GLU A 42 15.10 7.05 -10.06
N ARG A 43 14.13 7.98 -10.09
CA ARG A 43 13.07 7.96 -11.09
C ARG A 43 13.65 8.19 -12.48
N ARG A 44 13.43 7.24 -13.39
CA ARG A 44 13.98 7.24 -14.76
C ARG A 44 12.95 7.57 -15.83
N ILE A 45 11.72 7.84 -15.46
CA ILE A 45 10.69 8.37 -16.36
C ILE A 45 10.69 9.90 -16.28
N SER A 46 10.29 10.57 -17.35
CA SER A 46 10.20 12.03 -17.39
C SER A 46 9.05 12.55 -16.51
N ASP A 47 9.05 13.84 -16.21
CA ASP A 47 7.97 14.47 -15.46
C ASP A 47 6.65 14.46 -16.24
N GLU A 48 6.73 14.63 -17.57
CA GLU A 48 5.56 14.55 -18.46
C GLU A 48 4.94 13.14 -18.44
N GLU A 49 5.76 12.08 -18.52
CA GLU A 49 5.29 10.71 -18.42
C GLU A 49 4.72 10.41 -17.05
N TYR A 50 5.34 10.91 -15.99
CA TYR A 50 4.83 10.79 -14.63
C TYR A 50 3.44 11.41 -14.48
N ASP A 51 3.25 12.63 -15.00
CA ASP A 51 1.98 13.33 -14.94
C ASP A 51 0.89 12.65 -15.80
N GLU A 52 1.26 12.10 -16.96
CA GLU A 52 0.35 11.30 -17.78
C GLU A 52 -0.11 10.05 -17.03
N LEU A 53 0.81 9.27 -16.47
CA LEU A 53 0.48 8.10 -15.67
C LEU A 53 -0.37 8.47 -14.44
N ARG A 54 -0.05 9.57 -13.77
CA ARG A 54 -0.79 10.08 -12.62
C ARG A 54 -2.23 10.44 -12.97
N SER A 55 -2.50 10.94 -14.16
CA SER A 55 -3.85 11.25 -14.62
C SER A 55 -4.75 10.01 -14.75
N GLN A 56 -4.15 8.82 -14.92
CA GLN A 56 -4.81 7.53 -15.16
C GLN A 56 -4.82 6.61 -13.92
N THR A 57 -4.24 7.05 -12.79
CA THR A 57 -4.26 6.33 -11.51
C THR A 57 -4.69 7.27 -10.37
N PRO A 58 -5.47 6.81 -9.38
CA PRO A 58 -6.15 5.50 -9.33
C PRO A 58 -7.27 5.37 -10.37
N SER A 59 -7.46 4.16 -10.87
CA SER A 59 -8.52 3.82 -11.81
C SER A 59 -9.93 3.98 -11.18
N ARG A 60 -10.97 4.05 -12.03
CA ARG A 60 -12.37 4.10 -11.55
C ARG A 60 -12.71 2.90 -10.65
N LYS A 61 -12.23 1.70 -11.02
CA LYS A 61 -12.46 0.47 -10.24
C LYS A 61 -11.86 0.58 -8.84
N VAL A 62 -10.63 1.05 -8.73
CA VAL A 62 -9.97 1.26 -7.44
C VAL A 62 -10.72 2.27 -6.57
N ARG A 63 -11.14 3.41 -7.16
CA ARG A 63 -11.91 4.43 -6.45
C ARG A 63 -13.26 3.90 -5.93
N GLN A 64 -13.91 3.01 -6.68
CA GLN A 64 -15.13 2.33 -6.22
C GLN A 64 -14.82 1.37 -5.07
N LYS A 65 -13.80 0.51 -5.22
CA LYS A 65 -13.41 -0.49 -4.22
C LYS A 65 -13.11 0.11 -2.85
N VAL A 66 -12.36 1.21 -2.78
CA VAL A 66 -12.04 1.84 -1.48
C VAL A 66 -13.25 2.48 -0.79
N ASN A 67 -14.37 2.63 -1.50
CA ASN A 67 -15.61 3.20 -0.98
C ASN A 67 -16.72 2.16 -0.73
N GLU A 68 -16.52 0.88 -1.06
CA GLU A 68 -17.55 -0.16 -0.91
C GLU A 68 -18.10 -0.26 0.52
N ASN A 69 -17.25 -0.08 1.52
CA ASN A 69 -17.61 -0.16 2.94
C ASN A 69 -17.48 1.18 3.65
N ASN A 70 -17.46 2.29 2.91
CA ASN A 70 -17.32 3.61 3.51
C ASN A 70 -18.60 4.02 4.23
N ILE A 71 -18.47 4.45 5.49
CA ILE A 71 -19.58 4.94 6.31
C ILE A 71 -19.33 6.41 6.63
N ILE A 72 -20.12 7.27 5.99
CA ILE A 72 -20.09 8.72 6.27
C ILE A 72 -20.53 8.95 7.73
N GLY A 73 -19.78 9.78 8.45
CA GLY A 73 -19.98 10.06 9.88
C GLY A 73 -19.23 9.12 10.83
N ALA A 74 -18.64 8.03 10.33
CA ALA A 74 -17.72 7.19 11.11
C ALA A 74 -16.45 7.97 11.51
N ASP A 75 -15.76 7.49 12.53
CA ASP A 75 -14.47 8.04 12.94
C ASP A 75 -13.41 7.82 11.85
N ASP A 76 -12.61 8.86 11.58
CA ASP A 76 -11.46 8.73 10.69
C ASP A 76 -10.38 7.88 11.38
N PRO A 77 -10.02 6.71 10.82
CA PRO A 77 -9.07 5.82 11.48
C PRO A 77 -7.64 6.37 11.54
N ALA A 78 -7.32 7.31 10.67
CA ALA A 78 -5.99 7.92 10.60
C ALA A 78 -5.87 9.17 11.48
N ILE A 79 -6.91 10.01 11.53
CA ILE A 79 -6.85 11.31 12.23
C ILE A 79 -7.83 11.29 13.39
N HIS A 80 -7.30 11.09 14.60
CA HIS A 80 -8.12 11.01 15.81
C HIS A 80 -9.00 12.27 16.00
N GLY A 81 -10.26 12.04 16.37
CA GLY A 81 -11.25 13.09 16.59
C GLY A 81 -11.87 13.68 15.31
N LYS A 82 -11.49 13.18 14.12
CA LYS A 82 -12.14 13.54 12.86
C LYS A 82 -13.18 12.49 12.46
N LYS A 83 -14.13 12.94 11.64
CA LYS A 83 -15.15 12.08 11.03
C LYS A 83 -14.92 12.00 9.52
N ILE A 84 -15.34 10.89 8.93
CA ILE A 84 -15.41 10.73 7.47
C ILE A 84 -16.60 11.57 6.97
N GLU A 85 -16.31 12.66 6.28
CA GLU A 85 -17.34 13.62 5.84
C GLU A 85 -17.91 13.31 4.45
N GLY A 86 -17.32 12.38 3.71
CA GLY A 86 -17.74 12.06 2.35
C GLY A 86 -17.05 10.83 1.80
N SER A 87 -16.98 10.73 0.47
CA SER A 87 -16.25 9.66 -0.20
C SER A 87 -14.77 9.68 0.15
N LEU A 88 -14.20 8.51 0.35
CA LEU A 88 -12.77 8.33 0.55
C LEU A 88 -12.01 8.52 -0.76
N GLU A 89 -10.84 9.09 -0.66
CA GLU A 89 -9.87 9.15 -1.76
C GLU A 89 -9.01 7.88 -1.75
N ALA A 90 -8.79 7.31 -2.92
CA ALA A 90 -7.93 6.13 -3.08
C ALA A 90 -6.46 6.59 -3.01
N ASP A 91 -5.79 6.26 -1.92
CA ASP A 91 -4.39 6.58 -1.69
C ASP A 91 -3.52 5.33 -1.91
N HIS A 92 -2.40 5.51 -2.60
CA HIS A 92 -1.40 4.46 -2.76
C HIS A 92 -0.71 4.18 -1.42
N ILE A 93 -0.72 2.92 -0.98
CA ILE A 93 -0.01 2.48 0.23
C ILE A 93 1.50 2.64 0.02
N VAL A 94 2.07 2.00 -0.99
CA VAL A 94 3.38 2.34 -1.53
C VAL A 94 3.17 3.45 -2.55
N SER A 95 3.65 4.65 -2.27
CA SER A 95 3.35 5.84 -3.07
C SER A 95 3.76 5.69 -4.55
N MET A 96 3.03 6.36 -5.45
CA MET A 96 3.37 6.36 -6.88
C MET A 96 4.81 6.82 -7.11
N ASP A 97 5.26 7.86 -6.41
CA ASP A 97 6.66 8.33 -6.49
C ASP A 97 7.66 7.22 -6.15
N LYS A 98 7.37 6.42 -5.14
CA LYS A 98 8.20 5.29 -4.71
C LYS A 98 8.17 4.15 -5.75
N ILE A 99 6.99 3.82 -6.30
CA ILE A 99 6.83 2.78 -7.32
C ILE A 99 7.63 3.12 -8.58
N THR A 100 7.60 4.37 -9.03
CA THR A 100 8.34 4.81 -10.22
C THR A 100 9.87 4.77 -10.07
N LYS A 101 10.37 4.58 -8.85
CA LYS A 101 11.79 4.40 -8.51
C LYS A 101 12.19 2.93 -8.38
N ILE A 102 11.24 2.00 -8.46
CA ILE A 102 11.56 0.56 -8.44
C ILE A 102 12.32 0.18 -9.71
N GLU A 103 13.35 -0.64 -9.55
CA GLU A 103 14.21 -1.08 -10.67
C GLU A 103 13.36 -1.76 -11.76
N ASN A 104 13.66 -1.43 -13.01
CA ASN A 104 12.98 -1.87 -14.23
C ASN A 104 11.58 -1.27 -14.49
N PHE A 105 11.03 -0.44 -13.61
CA PHE A 105 9.75 0.23 -13.87
C PHE A 105 9.78 1.05 -15.16
N ASP A 106 10.88 1.76 -15.43
CA ASP A 106 11.11 2.56 -16.62
C ASP A 106 11.05 1.74 -17.93
N LYS A 107 11.38 0.44 -17.86
CA LYS A 107 11.42 -0.48 -19.01
C LYS A 107 10.05 -1.03 -19.41
N LEU A 108 9.05 -0.86 -18.56
CA LEU A 108 7.70 -1.33 -18.84
C LEU A 108 7.03 -0.51 -19.93
N SER A 109 6.15 -1.16 -20.72
CA SER A 109 5.20 -0.43 -21.57
C SER A 109 4.26 0.43 -20.73
N THR A 110 3.65 1.46 -21.30
CA THR A 110 2.67 2.31 -20.60
C THR A 110 1.53 1.50 -20.01
N GLU A 111 1.03 0.49 -20.74
CA GLU A 111 0.00 -0.42 -20.25
C GLU A 111 0.44 -1.17 -18.98
N ASN A 112 1.66 -1.73 -19.00
CA ASN A 112 2.20 -2.46 -17.86
C ASN A 112 2.52 -1.54 -16.68
N LYS A 113 3.00 -0.31 -16.91
CA LYS A 113 3.15 0.72 -15.88
C LYS A 113 1.81 1.01 -15.20
N LEU A 114 0.74 1.19 -15.97
CA LEU A 114 -0.60 1.42 -15.44
C LEU A 114 -1.15 0.20 -14.69
N LYS A 115 -0.83 -1.02 -15.12
CA LYS A 115 -1.16 -2.26 -14.40
C LYS A 115 -0.55 -2.26 -13.01
N VAL A 116 0.74 -1.97 -12.90
CA VAL A 116 1.45 -1.88 -11.61
C VAL A 116 0.89 -0.74 -10.75
N LEU A 117 0.73 0.46 -11.32
CA LEU A 117 0.23 1.64 -10.60
C LEU A 117 -1.23 1.49 -10.15
N ASN A 118 -2.04 0.67 -10.83
CA ASN A 118 -3.43 0.40 -10.45
C ASN A 118 -3.62 -0.96 -9.75
N TYR A 119 -2.55 -1.54 -9.22
CA TYR A 119 -2.65 -2.77 -8.42
C TYR A 119 -3.54 -2.54 -7.20
N GLU A 120 -4.70 -3.20 -7.19
CA GLU A 120 -5.79 -2.89 -6.27
C GLU A 120 -5.41 -2.99 -4.79
N ASP A 121 -4.56 -3.95 -4.43
CA ASP A 121 -4.16 -4.17 -3.04
C ASP A 121 -3.19 -3.09 -2.52
N ASN A 122 -2.59 -2.32 -3.43
CA ASN A 122 -1.77 -1.17 -3.08
C ASN A 122 -2.59 0.09 -2.80
N PHE A 123 -3.89 -0.04 -2.53
CA PHE A 123 -4.72 1.12 -2.23
C PHE A 123 -5.43 0.99 -0.88
N THR A 124 -5.62 2.13 -0.26
CA THR A 124 -6.48 2.31 0.91
C THR A 124 -7.34 3.55 0.75
N GLY A 125 -8.52 3.52 1.36
CA GLY A 125 -9.36 4.70 1.43
C GLY A 125 -8.87 5.65 2.53
N LEU A 126 -8.62 6.90 2.19
CA LEU A 126 -8.34 7.97 3.14
C LEU A 126 -9.38 9.10 3.01
N SER A 127 -9.71 9.75 4.12
CA SER A 127 -10.45 11.00 4.04
C SER A 127 -9.64 12.03 3.23
N LYS A 128 -10.32 12.97 2.59
CA LYS A 128 -9.66 14.01 1.78
C LYS A 128 -8.57 14.74 2.56
N SER A 129 -8.82 15.03 3.85
CA SER A 129 -7.85 15.68 4.73
C SER A 129 -6.63 14.81 5.01
N ALA A 130 -6.85 13.51 5.28
CA ALA A 130 -5.79 12.54 5.52
C ALA A 130 -4.94 12.35 4.27
N ASN A 131 -5.56 12.13 3.11
CA ASN A 131 -4.87 11.95 1.83
C ASN A 131 -4.00 13.16 1.46
N ALA A 132 -4.55 14.37 1.55
CA ALA A 132 -3.81 15.62 1.30
C ALA A 132 -2.63 15.80 2.28
N SER A 133 -2.79 15.40 3.54
CA SER A 133 -1.72 15.47 4.56
C SER A 133 -0.62 14.43 4.33
N LYS A 134 -0.98 13.22 3.88
CA LYS A 134 -0.02 12.15 3.59
C LYS A 134 0.80 12.49 2.34
N GLY A 135 0.13 12.80 1.24
CA GLY A 135 0.81 13.03 -0.04
C GLY A 135 1.69 11.82 -0.42
N ALA A 136 2.92 12.08 -0.86
CA ALA A 136 3.89 11.04 -1.26
C ALA A 136 4.65 10.37 -0.09
N LYS A 137 4.38 10.79 1.17
CA LYS A 137 5.08 10.23 2.33
C LYS A 137 4.76 8.74 2.53
N SER A 138 5.73 7.99 3.02
CA SER A 138 5.50 6.67 3.62
C SER A 138 4.71 6.79 4.92
N TYR A 139 4.16 5.68 5.40
CA TYR A 139 3.47 5.68 6.70
C TYR A 139 4.43 5.87 7.89
N SER A 140 5.71 5.60 7.73
CA SER A 140 6.73 5.92 8.73
C SER A 140 7.00 7.42 8.84
N GLU A 141 6.91 8.16 7.73
CA GLU A 141 7.14 9.60 7.65
C GLU A 141 5.90 10.43 7.98
N TRP A 142 4.69 9.88 7.71
CA TRP A 142 3.45 10.58 7.96
C TRP A 142 3.01 10.45 9.41
N ALA A 143 3.61 11.26 10.28
CA ALA A 143 3.38 11.20 11.72
C ALA A 143 2.40 12.25 12.25
N LEU A 144 2.09 13.29 11.45
CA LEU A 144 1.34 14.46 11.93
C LEU A 144 0.42 15.00 10.85
N TYR A 145 -0.85 15.25 11.21
CA TYR A 145 -1.76 16.11 10.46
C TYR A 145 -1.45 17.58 10.79
N LYS A 146 -0.58 18.18 9.98
CA LYS A 146 0.02 19.50 10.27
C LYS A 146 -1.00 20.63 10.41
N LYS A 147 -2.13 20.56 9.67
CA LYS A 147 -3.13 21.63 9.65
C LYS A 147 -3.70 21.92 11.04
N GLU A 148 -3.87 20.91 11.87
CA GLU A 148 -4.48 21.00 13.19
C GLU A 148 -3.55 20.48 14.30
N ASN A 149 -2.31 20.17 13.95
CA ASN A 149 -1.31 19.62 14.88
C ASN A 149 -1.77 18.34 15.58
N ILE A 150 -2.51 17.45 14.84
CA ILE A 150 -3.02 16.19 15.37
C ILE A 150 -2.06 15.07 14.98
N PRO A 151 -1.53 14.28 15.93
CA PRO A 151 -0.76 13.07 15.62
C PRO A 151 -1.61 12.08 14.83
N ILE A 152 -1.03 11.46 13.80
CA ILE A 152 -1.68 10.35 13.10
C ILE A 152 -1.75 9.14 14.04
N SER A 153 -2.88 8.44 14.03
CA SER A 153 -3.11 7.24 14.84
C SER A 153 -1.95 6.26 14.75
N GLN A 154 -1.33 5.96 15.88
CA GLN A 154 -0.20 5.04 15.94
C GLN A 154 -0.59 3.64 15.48
N GLU A 155 -1.78 3.17 15.88
CA GLU A 155 -2.32 1.87 15.47
C GLU A 155 -2.49 1.81 13.95
N TYR A 156 -3.14 2.83 13.37
CA TYR A 156 -3.34 2.93 11.92
C TYR A 156 -1.99 2.96 11.19
N ARG A 157 -1.03 3.78 11.63
CA ARG A 157 0.31 3.84 11.03
C ARG A 157 1.01 2.50 11.07
N THR A 158 1.03 1.84 12.23
CA THR A 158 1.69 0.53 12.38
C THR A 158 1.09 -0.50 11.42
N LYS A 159 -0.23 -0.58 11.35
CA LYS A 159 -0.94 -1.46 10.41
C LYS A 159 -0.55 -1.17 8.96
N MET A 160 -0.48 0.10 8.59
CA MET A 160 -0.16 0.49 7.21
C MET A 160 1.32 0.35 6.87
N MET A 161 2.25 0.54 7.83
CA MET A 161 3.67 0.26 7.65
C MET A 161 3.92 -1.23 7.37
N VAL A 162 3.20 -2.12 8.06
CA VAL A 162 3.26 -3.57 7.78
C VAL A 162 2.76 -3.86 6.37
N LYS A 163 1.63 -3.28 5.96
CA LYS A 163 1.13 -3.43 4.58
C LYS A 163 2.13 -2.90 3.55
N GLU A 164 2.71 -1.73 3.78
CA GLU A 164 3.71 -1.13 2.90
C GLU A 164 4.90 -2.09 2.70
N SER A 165 5.44 -2.65 3.78
CA SER A 165 6.57 -3.59 3.73
C SER A 165 6.28 -4.90 2.99
N ILE A 166 5.02 -5.34 2.98
CA ILE A 166 4.56 -6.53 2.23
C ILE A 166 4.38 -6.18 0.74
N LEU A 167 3.81 -5.02 0.45
CA LEU A 167 3.50 -4.62 -0.92
C LEU A 167 4.76 -4.26 -1.73
N GLU A 168 5.78 -3.71 -1.11
CA GLU A 168 7.03 -3.35 -1.80
C GLU A 168 7.65 -4.53 -2.58
N PRO A 169 7.90 -5.71 -1.98
CA PRO A 169 8.43 -6.86 -2.72
C PRO A 169 7.45 -7.42 -3.74
N ILE A 170 6.14 -7.34 -3.51
CA ILE A 170 5.11 -7.77 -4.47
C ILE A 170 5.19 -6.89 -5.72
N LEU A 171 5.24 -5.57 -5.57
CA LEU A 171 5.36 -4.63 -6.68
C LEU A 171 6.66 -4.83 -7.45
N GLN A 172 7.79 -5.11 -6.77
CA GLN A 172 9.04 -5.45 -7.43
C GLN A 172 8.90 -6.74 -8.25
N GLY A 173 8.28 -7.79 -7.71
CA GLY A 173 8.04 -9.05 -8.43
C GLY A 173 7.18 -8.86 -9.68
N MET A 174 6.09 -8.09 -9.56
CA MET A 174 5.23 -7.72 -10.70
C MET A 174 6.03 -6.99 -11.80
N ILE A 175 6.87 -6.05 -11.42
CA ILE A 175 7.69 -5.29 -12.36
C ILE A 175 8.69 -6.20 -13.06
N ASP A 176 9.37 -7.09 -12.33
CA ASP A 176 10.36 -8.02 -12.90
C ASP A 176 9.68 -9.00 -13.86
N GLU A 177 8.53 -9.56 -13.51
CA GLU A 177 7.74 -10.46 -14.37
C GLU A 177 7.32 -9.73 -15.66
N LEU A 178 6.77 -8.53 -15.55
CA LEU A 178 6.31 -7.75 -16.71
C LEU A 178 7.48 -7.24 -17.57
N ALA A 179 8.68 -7.13 -17.01
CA ALA A 179 9.91 -6.80 -17.73
C ALA A 179 10.60 -8.02 -18.36
N GLY A 180 10.05 -9.25 -18.18
CA GLY A 180 10.58 -10.49 -18.74
C GLY A 180 11.86 -10.99 -18.04
N LYS A 181 11.95 -10.81 -16.72
CA LYS A 181 13.10 -11.20 -15.89
C LYS A 181 12.77 -12.27 -14.87
#